data_0a32c511113bd5a3cbe49e72d89be85a
#
_entry.id   0a32c511113bd5a3cbe49e72d89be85a
#
_cell.length_a   1.000
_cell.length_b   1.000
_cell.length_c   1.000
_cell.angle_alpha   90.00
_cell.angle_beta   90.00
_cell.angle_gamma   90.00
#
_symmetry.space_group_name_H-M   'P 1'
#
loop_
_entity.id
_entity.type
_entity.pdbx_description
1 polymer ?
#
loop_
_entity_poly.entity_id
_entity_poly.type
_entity_poly.pdbx_seq_one_letter_code
_entity_poly.pdbx_strand_id
1 'polypeptide(L)'
;MKPTSLKMLLAGGALSSGALAQTSGDLTILAMNVAGLPEILQNNEVPGDKTTNSRTIGSYFAKYNYDIINVQEDFNYHAYIYETDTHPYRTATSGGVPLGSGLNTLANYDWIEFERVKWSTCSNASGSDCLTPKGFTFMRLRVAEGVYVDVYNLHTDAGTEAGDLTARNSNLHQVADYIDTWSVGNAVLVFGDTNSRYTRTSDQIGVFASQNGMRDVWLQLERAGVVPTVETLCANPSTTNYCETVDKAFYRGNAVVNLEATYFNYESSKFLQSNGSILTDHNPITANFTWSLSSTLRQSDFSGGPHGDWFSDLPALASKSKPKASVLTFRGADRLDSVAVTLADGTVFTHGGTGGTAATLTLAATEYWTAAKLCWGKKSNETRNFYIQATTSTGRTVAAGTATSDCATHTAPSGWQIVGYLGRDGDEIDRLAFVYAPQ
;
A
#
# COMPACT_ATOMS: atom_id res chain seq x y z
N MET A 1 24.79 40.59 -56.13
CA MET A 1 25.56 40.14 -54.95
C MET A 1 24.58 40.03 -53.75
N LYS A 2 24.26 38.80 -53.32
CA LYS A 2 23.40 38.55 -52.14
C LYS A 2 24.33 38.23 -50.97
N PRO A 3 24.11 38.75 -49.76
CA PRO A 3 24.89 38.36 -48.60
C PRO A 3 24.39 37.04 -48.03
N THR A 4 25.34 36.13 -47.82
CA THR A 4 25.15 34.83 -47.16
C THR A 4 25.07 35.01 -45.67
N SER A 5 23.94 34.64 -45.05
CA SER A 5 23.72 34.68 -43.61
C SER A 5 24.26 33.39 -42.99
N LEU A 6 25.24 33.51 -42.13
CA LEU A 6 25.84 32.43 -41.34
C LEU A 6 24.94 32.15 -40.12
N LYS A 7 24.23 31.01 -40.09
CA LYS A 7 23.47 30.54 -38.92
C LYS A 7 24.43 29.88 -37.95
N MET A 8 24.65 30.51 -36.84
CA MET A 8 25.34 29.98 -35.68
C MET A 8 24.39 28.98 -34.93
N LEU A 9 24.69 27.69 -34.96
CA LEU A 9 24.00 26.68 -34.14
C LEU A 9 24.52 26.83 -32.70
N LEU A 10 23.68 27.35 -31.82
CA LEU A 10 23.86 27.23 -30.38
C LEU A 10 23.40 25.82 -29.96
N ALA A 11 24.35 24.95 -29.64
CA ALA A 11 24.07 23.69 -28.94
C ALA A 11 23.68 24.01 -27.49
N GLY A 12 22.37 24.04 -27.23
CA GLY A 12 21.84 24.11 -25.88
C GLY A 12 22.05 22.77 -25.18
N GLY A 13 23.06 22.67 -24.32
CA GLY A 13 23.19 21.56 -23.37
C GLY A 13 22.03 21.65 -22.40
N ALA A 14 21.10 20.71 -22.47
CA ALA A 14 20.10 20.50 -21.42
C ALA A 14 20.84 19.99 -20.18
N LEU A 15 21.09 20.86 -19.21
CA LEU A 15 21.39 20.47 -17.84
C LEU A 15 20.12 19.83 -17.27
N SER A 16 20.06 18.50 -17.23
CA SER A 16 19.10 17.79 -16.41
C SER A 16 19.40 18.14 -14.95
N SER A 17 18.68 19.11 -14.41
CA SER A 17 18.59 19.27 -12.95
C SER A 17 17.96 17.98 -12.42
N GLY A 18 18.76 17.05 -11.92
CA GLY A 18 18.25 15.93 -11.14
C GLY A 18 17.46 16.49 -9.96
N ALA A 19 16.15 16.37 -9.99
CA ALA A 19 15.34 16.66 -8.82
C ALA A 19 15.90 15.75 -7.70
N LEU A 20 16.25 16.35 -6.55
CA LEU A 20 16.61 15.59 -5.36
C LEU A 20 15.42 14.68 -5.04
N ALA A 21 15.66 13.38 -4.87
CA ALA A 21 14.63 12.44 -4.48
C ALA A 21 13.96 12.94 -3.20
N GLN A 22 12.64 12.95 -3.18
CA GLN A 22 11.86 13.37 -2.02
C GLN A 22 12.17 12.44 -0.84
N THR A 23 12.56 13.00 0.28
CA THR A 23 12.97 12.24 1.48
C THR A 23 11.96 12.30 2.63
N SER A 24 10.94 13.13 2.50
CA SER A 24 9.83 13.28 3.45
C SER A 24 8.62 13.91 2.77
N GLY A 25 7.46 13.77 3.36
CA GLY A 25 6.22 14.38 2.89
C GLY A 25 5.06 14.09 3.83
N ASP A 26 3.90 14.55 3.41
CA ASP A 26 2.64 14.35 4.10
C ASP A 26 1.78 13.35 3.33
N LEU A 27 0.83 12.72 4.02
CA LEU A 27 -0.16 11.80 3.46
C LEU A 27 -1.47 11.95 4.23
N THR A 28 -2.56 12.16 3.51
CA THR A 28 -3.90 12.30 4.10
C THR A 28 -4.79 11.14 3.67
N ILE A 29 -5.54 10.55 4.60
CA ILE A 29 -6.48 9.47 4.31
C ILE A 29 -7.91 9.85 4.69
N LEU A 30 -8.88 9.23 4.02
CA LEU A 30 -10.29 9.24 4.37
C LEU A 30 -10.85 7.83 4.29
N ALA A 31 -11.55 7.35 5.33
CA ALA A 31 -12.44 6.19 5.24
C ALA A 31 -13.89 6.65 5.28
N MET A 32 -14.71 6.15 4.38
CA MET A 32 -16.13 6.47 4.34
C MET A 32 -16.95 5.29 3.84
N ASN A 33 -17.79 4.73 4.71
CA ASN A 33 -18.92 3.94 4.26
C ASN A 33 -19.92 4.91 3.60
N VAL A 34 -20.25 4.69 2.32
CA VAL A 34 -21.05 5.63 1.51
C VAL A 34 -22.55 5.29 1.47
N ALA A 35 -23.00 4.33 2.29
CA ALA A 35 -24.39 3.89 2.38
C ALA A 35 -25.02 3.57 1.00
N GLY A 36 -24.26 2.94 0.11
CA GLY A 36 -24.60 2.74 -1.31
C GLY A 36 -25.35 1.46 -1.62
N LEU A 37 -25.98 0.81 -0.62
CA LEU A 37 -26.92 -0.27 -0.85
C LEU A 37 -28.14 0.23 -1.67
N PRO A 38 -28.70 -0.60 -2.57
CA PRO A 38 -29.94 -0.25 -3.28
C PRO A 38 -31.05 0.14 -2.31
N GLU A 39 -31.74 1.24 -2.58
CA GLU A 39 -32.79 1.77 -1.71
C GLU A 39 -33.90 0.74 -1.40
N ILE A 40 -34.20 -0.14 -2.38
CA ILE A 40 -35.17 -1.23 -2.21
C ILE A 40 -34.75 -2.26 -1.16
N LEU A 41 -33.42 -2.39 -0.89
CA LEU A 41 -32.90 -3.30 0.13
C LEU A 41 -32.75 -2.60 1.46
N GLN A 42 -32.19 -1.40 1.46
CA GLN A 42 -31.98 -0.59 2.65
C GLN A 42 -31.72 0.86 2.28
N ASN A 43 -32.37 1.81 2.93
CA ASN A 43 -32.11 3.23 2.74
C ASN A 43 -31.04 3.79 3.69
N ASN A 44 -30.55 3.01 4.67
CA ASN A 44 -29.56 3.39 5.68
C ASN A 44 -30.00 4.59 6.55
N GLU A 45 -31.30 4.88 6.59
CA GLU A 45 -31.84 6.08 7.26
C GLU A 45 -31.24 7.40 6.75
N VAL A 46 -30.64 7.40 5.55
CA VAL A 46 -30.06 8.59 4.91
C VAL A 46 -31.12 9.28 4.09
N PRO A 47 -31.48 10.55 4.40
CA PRO A 47 -32.50 11.27 3.66
C PRO A 47 -32.11 11.58 2.22
N GLY A 48 -33.10 11.72 1.33
CA GLY A 48 -32.89 12.19 -0.04
C GLY A 48 -32.61 11.07 -1.05
N ASP A 49 -32.40 11.46 -2.31
CA ASP A 49 -32.12 10.56 -3.41
C ASP A 49 -30.66 10.08 -3.38
N LYS A 50 -30.44 8.79 -3.35
CA LYS A 50 -29.11 8.17 -3.26
C LYS A 50 -28.20 8.53 -4.46
N THR A 51 -28.77 8.72 -5.64
CA THR A 51 -28.02 9.15 -6.83
C THR A 51 -27.43 10.56 -6.63
N THR A 52 -28.26 11.49 -6.16
CA THR A 52 -27.86 12.87 -5.85
C THR A 52 -26.85 12.90 -4.70
N ASN A 53 -27.08 12.12 -3.65
CA ASN A 53 -26.17 12.01 -2.51
C ASN A 53 -24.80 11.49 -2.95
N SER A 54 -24.76 10.46 -3.79
CA SER A 54 -23.51 9.88 -4.31
C SER A 54 -22.72 10.87 -5.17
N ARG A 55 -23.38 11.67 -6.03
CA ARG A 55 -22.72 12.77 -6.76
C ARG A 55 -22.18 13.83 -5.82
N THR A 56 -22.91 14.15 -4.76
CA THR A 56 -22.44 15.10 -3.74
C THR A 56 -21.23 14.58 -3.00
N ILE A 57 -21.19 13.29 -2.63
CA ILE A 57 -20.04 12.63 -2.02
C ILE A 57 -18.82 12.73 -2.95
N GLY A 58 -18.96 12.34 -4.23
CA GLY A 58 -17.86 12.42 -5.20
C GLY A 58 -17.34 13.86 -5.38
N SER A 59 -18.24 14.87 -5.41
CA SER A 59 -17.84 16.27 -5.49
C SER A 59 -17.08 16.76 -4.25
N TYR A 60 -17.38 16.20 -3.07
CA TYR A 60 -16.63 16.49 -1.85
C TYR A 60 -15.28 15.76 -1.82
N PHE A 61 -15.19 14.55 -2.36
CA PHE A 61 -13.90 13.88 -2.56
C PHE A 61 -12.97 14.74 -3.43
N ALA A 62 -13.45 15.22 -4.57
CA ALA A 62 -12.70 16.13 -5.43
C ALA A 62 -12.35 17.45 -4.72
N LYS A 63 -13.28 18.02 -3.95
CA LYS A 63 -13.10 19.31 -3.25
C LYS A 63 -12.05 19.24 -2.13
N TYR A 64 -12.09 18.19 -1.31
CA TYR A 64 -11.22 18.07 -0.16
C TYR A 64 -9.92 17.35 -0.49
N ASN A 65 -9.87 16.60 -1.58
CA ASN A 65 -8.68 16.01 -2.20
C ASN A 65 -7.77 15.26 -1.22
N TYR A 66 -8.32 14.34 -0.44
CA TYR A 66 -7.53 13.44 0.40
C TYR A 66 -6.65 12.56 -0.48
N ASP A 67 -5.43 12.23 -0.02
CA ASP A 67 -4.47 11.48 -0.83
C ASP A 67 -4.89 10.03 -1.09
N ILE A 68 -5.59 9.42 -0.14
CA ILE A 68 -6.15 8.07 -0.27
C ILE A 68 -7.54 8.05 0.36
N ILE A 69 -8.54 7.65 -0.41
CA ILE A 69 -9.92 7.49 0.06
C ILE A 69 -10.31 6.02 -0.08
N ASN A 70 -10.60 5.36 1.03
CA ASN A 70 -11.20 4.04 1.06
C ASN A 70 -12.71 4.17 1.28
N VAL A 71 -13.50 3.63 0.35
CA VAL A 71 -14.96 3.60 0.46
C VAL A 71 -15.47 2.19 0.71
N GLN A 72 -16.51 2.09 1.55
CA GLN A 72 -17.25 0.87 1.83
C GLN A 72 -18.71 1.08 1.40
N GLU A 73 -19.44 0.00 1.16
CA GLU A 73 -20.80 0.01 0.59
C GLU A 73 -20.93 0.75 -0.75
N ASP A 74 -19.85 0.91 -1.49
CA ASP A 74 -19.88 1.50 -2.83
C ASP A 74 -20.34 0.47 -3.88
N PHE A 75 -21.64 0.16 -3.84
CA PHE A 75 -22.28 -0.85 -4.69
C PHE A 75 -22.93 -0.24 -5.95
N ASN A 76 -24.23 0.05 -5.87
CA ASN A 76 -25.04 0.38 -7.03
C ASN A 76 -24.93 1.84 -7.49
N TYR A 77 -24.39 2.72 -6.63
CA TYR A 77 -24.26 4.16 -6.91
C TYR A 77 -22.82 4.58 -7.25
N HIS A 78 -21.93 3.63 -7.38
CA HIS A 78 -20.51 3.82 -7.70
C HIS A 78 -20.25 4.81 -8.85
N ALA A 79 -20.97 4.65 -9.96
CA ALA A 79 -20.81 5.49 -11.15
C ALA A 79 -21.02 6.99 -10.85
N TYR A 80 -21.93 7.32 -9.94
CA TYR A 80 -22.26 8.71 -9.60
C TYR A 80 -21.20 9.36 -8.71
N ILE A 81 -20.51 8.58 -7.86
CA ILE A 81 -19.33 9.05 -7.11
C ILE A 81 -18.22 9.36 -8.10
N TYR A 82 -17.93 8.44 -9.02
CA TYR A 82 -16.83 8.59 -9.99
C TYR A 82 -17.12 9.63 -11.08
N GLU A 83 -18.39 9.98 -11.32
CA GLU A 83 -18.79 11.06 -12.24
C GLU A 83 -18.29 12.44 -11.77
N THR A 84 -18.23 12.67 -10.46
CA THR A 84 -17.95 14.00 -9.89
C THR A 84 -16.60 14.05 -9.15
N ASP A 85 -15.99 12.90 -8.88
CA ASP A 85 -14.66 12.83 -8.31
C ASP A 85 -13.57 13.06 -9.37
N THR A 86 -12.41 13.59 -8.95
CA THR A 86 -11.29 13.95 -9.84
C THR A 86 -9.95 13.29 -9.49
N HIS A 87 -9.93 12.31 -8.57
CA HIS A 87 -8.70 11.59 -8.26
C HIS A 87 -8.16 10.88 -9.51
N PRO A 88 -6.83 10.98 -9.78
CA PRO A 88 -6.24 10.43 -11.00
C PRO A 88 -6.25 8.89 -11.03
N TYR A 89 -6.17 8.27 -9.86
CA TYR A 89 -6.11 6.82 -9.72
C TYR A 89 -7.33 6.33 -8.95
N ARG A 90 -8.09 5.41 -9.56
CA ARG A 90 -9.35 4.89 -9.01
C ARG A 90 -9.48 3.42 -9.36
N THR A 91 -9.83 2.59 -8.38
CA THR A 91 -10.06 1.15 -8.64
C THR A 91 -11.29 0.98 -9.54
N ALA A 92 -11.28 -0.03 -10.39
CA ALA A 92 -12.48 -0.44 -11.09
C ALA A 92 -13.57 -0.84 -10.07
N THR A 93 -14.83 -0.63 -10.42
CA THR A 93 -15.96 -1.03 -9.55
C THR A 93 -15.87 -2.50 -9.16
N SER A 94 -16.24 -2.80 -7.92
CA SER A 94 -16.41 -4.18 -7.47
C SER A 94 -17.68 -4.85 -8.04
N GLY A 95 -18.59 -4.06 -8.58
CA GLY A 95 -19.93 -4.47 -9.00
C GLY A 95 -21.01 -4.10 -7.99
N GLY A 96 -22.27 -4.14 -8.43
CA GLY A 96 -23.44 -3.95 -7.55
C GLY A 96 -23.80 -5.21 -6.76
N VAL A 97 -24.78 -5.08 -5.83
CA VAL A 97 -25.35 -6.22 -5.10
C VAL A 97 -26.01 -7.18 -6.08
N PRO A 98 -25.84 -8.50 -5.98
CA PRO A 98 -25.06 -9.25 -4.96
C PRO A 98 -23.63 -9.59 -5.37
N LEU A 99 -23.10 -9.04 -6.45
CA LEU A 99 -21.83 -9.47 -7.06
C LEU A 99 -20.60 -8.74 -6.52
N GLY A 100 -20.76 -7.48 -6.12
CA GLY A 100 -19.66 -6.63 -5.67
C GLY A 100 -19.37 -6.73 -4.18
N SER A 101 -18.14 -6.40 -3.80
CA SER A 101 -17.72 -6.30 -2.38
C SER A 101 -18.10 -4.96 -1.75
N GLY A 102 -18.44 -3.95 -2.55
CA GLY A 102 -18.67 -2.58 -2.07
C GLY A 102 -17.41 -1.82 -1.67
N LEU A 103 -16.22 -2.36 -1.94
CA LEU A 103 -14.96 -1.73 -1.57
C LEU A 103 -14.30 -1.12 -2.81
N ASN A 104 -13.98 0.17 -2.76
CA ASN A 104 -13.18 0.84 -3.77
C ASN A 104 -12.20 1.81 -3.11
N THR A 105 -11.17 2.21 -3.87
CA THR A 105 -10.16 3.17 -3.42
C THR A 105 -9.93 4.20 -4.51
N LEU A 106 -9.86 5.47 -4.10
CA LEU A 106 -9.49 6.62 -4.93
C LEU A 106 -8.20 7.20 -4.36
N ALA A 107 -7.23 7.55 -5.21
CA ALA A 107 -5.94 8.02 -4.72
C ALA A 107 -5.29 9.07 -5.64
N ASN A 108 -4.42 9.90 -5.06
CA ASN A 108 -3.52 10.80 -5.77
C ASN A 108 -2.23 10.10 -6.26
N TYR A 109 -2.01 8.86 -5.82
CA TYR A 109 -0.83 8.05 -6.11
C TYR A 109 -1.20 6.78 -6.86
N ASP A 110 -0.30 6.33 -7.75
CA ASP A 110 -0.43 5.06 -8.44
C ASP A 110 -0.03 3.88 -7.53
N TRP A 111 -0.46 2.69 -7.91
CA TRP A 111 -0.12 1.45 -7.21
C TRP A 111 0.47 0.43 -8.16
N ILE A 112 1.32 -0.44 -7.63
CA ILE A 112 1.97 -1.51 -8.40
C ILE A 112 1.29 -2.87 -8.19
N GLU A 113 0.44 -2.99 -7.18
CA GLU A 113 -0.34 -4.20 -6.85
C GLU A 113 -1.72 -3.81 -6.37
N PHE A 114 -2.71 -4.60 -6.73
CA PHE A 114 -4.08 -4.48 -6.22
C PHE A 114 -4.77 -5.83 -6.22
N GLU A 115 -5.40 -6.18 -5.10
CA GLU A 115 -6.16 -7.41 -4.95
C GLU A 115 -7.44 -7.19 -4.14
N ARG A 116 -8.49 -7.97 -4.45
CA ARG A 116 -9.73 -8.07 -3.68
C ARG A 116 -9.82 -9.45 -3.07
N VAL A 117 -9.84 -9.52 -1.74
CA VAL A 117 -9.89 -10.76 -0.99
C VAL A 117 -11.24 -10.88 -0.29
N LYS A 118 -11.99 -11.94 -0.62
CA LYS A 118 -13.27 -12.24 0.02
C LYS A 118 -13.05 -12.80 1.42
N TRP A 119 -13.97 -12.48 2.36
CA TRP A 119 -13.98 -13.14 3.66
C TRP A 119 -14.16 -14.66 3.54
N SER A 120 -13.39 -15.41 4.30
CA SER A 120 -13.55 -16.86 4.44
C SER A 120 -14.77 -17.23 5.28
N THR A 121 -15.22 -16.31 6.14
CA THR A 121 -16.35 -16.48 7.06
C THR A 121 -17.26 -15.27 7.01
N CYS A 122 -18.56 -15.48 6.93
CA CYS A 122 -19.59 -14.42 7.05
C CYS A 122 -20.76 -14.95 7.89
N SER A 123 -21.65 -14.06 8.34
CA SER A 123 -22.87 -14.38 9.08
C SER A 123 -24.10 -13.73 8.46
N ASN A 124 -25.25 -14.37 8.61
CA ASN A 124 -26.57 -13.81 8.35
C ASN A 124 -27.43 -13.82 9.63
N ALA A 125 -26.82 -13.82 10.81
CA ALA A 125 -27.55 -13.96 12.08
C ALA A 125 -28.41 -12.71 12.36
N SER A 126 -27.89 -11.51 12.12
CA SER A 126 -28.64 -10.25 12.31
C SER A 126 -28.73 -9.40 11.03
N GLY A 127 -28.19 -9.83 9.92
CA GLY A 127 -28.15 -9.09 8.68
C GLY A 127 -28.07 -10.00 7.45
N SER A 128 -27.58 -9.45 6.36
CA SER A 128 -27.42 -10.15 5.08
C SER A 128 -25.98 -10.06 4.58
N ASP A 129 -25.00 -10.12 5.49
CA ASP A 129 -23.58 -9.92 5.15
C ASP A 129 -23.03 -10.96 4.18
N CYS A 130 -23.58 -12.19 4.19
CA CYS A 130 -23.22 -13.18 3.19
C CYS A 130 -23.89 -12.97 1.80
N LEU A 131 -24.79 -12.00 1.65
CA LEU A 131 -25.44 -11.70 0.38
C LEU A 131 -24.47 -11.19 -0.68
N THR A 132 -23.42 -10.48 -0.24
CA THR A 132 -22.37 -9.93 -1.10
C THR A 132 -21.02 -10.54 -0.74
N PRO A 133 -20.04 -10.60 -1.66
CA PRO A 133 -18.71 -11.07 -1.36
C PRO A 133 -17.89 -10.01 -0.61
N LYS A 134 -18.38 -9.56 0.56
CA LYS A 134 -17.63 -8.67 1.44
C LYS A 134 -16.22 -9.22 1.67
N GLY A 135 -15.29 -8.36 1.98
CA GLY A 135 -13.89 -8.73 2.16
C GLY A 135 -13.04 -7.52 2.51
N PHE A 136 -11.81 -7.57 2.03
CA PHE A 136 -10.88 -6.45 2.06
C PHE A 136 -10.18 -6.29 0.70
N THR A 137 -9.58 -5.13 0.48
CA THR A 137 -8.65 -4.92 -0.63
C THR A 137 -7.24 -4.72 -0.08
N PHE A 138 -6.26 -5.19 -0.83
CA PHE A 138 -4.85 -4.92 -0.65
C PHE A 138 -4.34 -4.09 -1.83
N MET A 139 -3.52 -3.08 -1.55
CA MET A 139 -2.92 -2.22 -2.55
C MET A 139 -1.51 -1.83 -2.11
N ARG A 140 -0.49 -1.99 -2.99
CA ARG A 140 0.85 -1.45 -2.75
C ARG A 140 1.01 -0.13 -3.48
N LEU A 141 0.86 0.95 -2.74
CA LEU A 141 0.84 2.31 -3.25
C LEU A 141 2.27 2.87 -3.32
N ARG A 142 2.62 3.51 -4.45
CA ARG A 142 3.90 4.21 -4.62
C ARG A 142 3.73 5.70 -4.30
N VAL A 143 4.17 6.13 -3.12
CA VAL A 143 4.05 7.52 -2.66
C VAL A 143 5.14 8.41 -3.29
N ALA A 144 6.37 7.88 -3.40
CA ALA A 144 7.50 8.53 -4.04
C ALA A 144 8.50 7.48 -4.52
N GLU A 145 9.60 7.88 -5.16
CA GLU A 145 10.66 6.95 -5.55
C GLU A 145 11.21 6.21 -4.31
N GLY A 146 11.14 4.87 -4.35
CA GLY A 146 11.53 4.00 -3.23
C GLY A 146 10.67 4.15 -1.96
N VAL A 147 9.50 4.78 -2.04
CA VAL A 147 8.57 4.94 -0.91
C VAL A 147 7.27 4.24 -1.22
N TYR A 148 7.02 3.13 -0.54
CA TYR A 148 5.83 2.31 -0.72
C TYR A 148 5.08 2.15 0.60
N VAL A 149 3.75 2.17 0.52
CA VAL A 149 2.85 1.92 1.64
C VAL A 149 1.81 0.89 1.19
N ASP A 150 1.66 -0.17 1.95
CA ASP A 150 0.62 -1.17 1.73
C ASP A 150 -0.68 -0.69 2.39
N VAL A 151 -1.72 -0.56 1.58
CA VAL A 151 -3.02 0.01 1.98
C VAL A 151 -4.08 -1.07 1.94
N TYR A 152 -4.81 -1.21 3.04
CA TYR A 152 -5.93 -2.13 3.20
C TYR A 152 -7.23 -1.35 3.41
N ASN A 153 -8.23 -1.65 2.61
CA ASN A 153 -9.62 -1.22 2.80
C ASN A 153 -10.44 -2.43 3.21
N LEU A 154 -11.25 -2.33 4.26
CA LEU A 154 -12.02 -3.45 4.76
C LEU A 154 -13.45 -3.04 5.13
N HIS A 155 -14.37 -4.00 5.01
CA HIS A 155 -15.72 -3.92 5.57
C HIS A 155 -16.06 -5.29 6.16
N THR A 156 -15.94 -5.41 7.50
CA THR A 156 -16.15 -6.67 8.22
C THR A 156 -17.63 -6.96 8.43
N ASP A 157 -17.93 -8.15 8.96
CA ASP A 157 -19.29 -8.59 9.28
C ASP A 157 -19.94 -7.68 10.33
N ALA A 158 -21.16 -7.24 10.07
CA ALA A 158 -21.93 -6.36 10.94
C ALA A 158 -22.68 -7.15 12.03
N GLY A 159 -23.41 -6.42 12.89
CA GLY A 159 -24.30 -7.02 13.88
C GLY A 159 -23.62 -7.45 15.18
N THR A 160 -24.44 -8.00 16.12
CA THR A 160 -24.01 -8.32 17.48
C THR A 160 -24.42 -9.72 17.95
N GLU A 161 -25.07 -10.50 17.08
CA GLU A 161 -25.37 -11.89 17.38
C GLU A 161 -24.09 -12.74 17.43
N ALA A 162 -24.12 -13.88 18.09
CA ALA A 162 -22.94 -14.73 18.27
C ALA A 162 -22.28 -15.14 16.95
N GLY A 163 -23.07 -15.36 15.89
CA GLY A 163 -22.57 -15.64 14.54
C GLY A 163 -21.82 -14.47 13.95
N ASP A 164 -22.36 -13.24 14.10
CA ASP A 164 -21.76 -12.01 13.59
C ASP A 164 -20.43 -11.70 14.28
N LEU A 165 -20.38 -11.86 15.61
CA LEU A 165 -19.14 -11.69 16.38
C LEU A 165 -18.06 -12.69 15.95
N THR A 166 -18.44 -13.95 15.70
CA THR A 166 -17.52 -14.98 15.22
C THR A 166 -16.99 -14.64 13.83
N ALA A 167 -17.86 -14.24 12.91
CA ALA A 167 -17.49 -13.87 11.56
C ALA A 167 -16.59 -12.63 11.56
N ARG A 168 -16.96 -11.56 12.26
CA ARG A 168 -16.19 -10.32 12.38
C ARG A 168 -14.79 -10.55 12.92
N ASN A 169 -14.65 -11.30 14.01
CA ASN A 169 -13.34 -11.64 14.55
C ASN A 169 -12.50 -12.47 13.55
N SER A 170 -13.10 -13.43 12.85
CA SER A 170 -12.43 -14.16 11.76
C SER A 170 -11.99 -13.24 10.64
N ASN A 171 -12.78 -12.22 10.29
CA ASN A 171 -12.44 -11.24 9.26
C ASN A 171 -11.22 -10.39 9.66
N LEU A 172 -11.18 -9.91 10.90
CA LEU A 172 -10.05 -9.14 11.43
C LEU A 172 -8.75 -9.96 11.42
N HIS A 173 -8.81 -11.22 11.86
CA HIS A 173 -7.66 -12.12 11.82
C HIS A 173 -7.22 -12.43 10.38
N GLN A 174 -8.16 -12.60 9.44
CA GLN A 174 -7.82 -12.83 8.04
C GLN A 174 -7.00 -11.68 7.43
N VAL A 175 -7.32 -10.42 7.77
CA VAL A 175 -6.51 -9.26 7.37
C VAL A 175 -5.14 -9.28 8.07
N ALA A 176 -5.11 -9.56 9.37
CA ALA A 176 -3.87 -9.60 10.14
C ALA A 176 -2.89 -10.67 9.60
N ASP A 177 -3.39 -11.86 9.28
CA ASP A 177 -2.61 -12.95 8.67
C ASP A 177 -2.14 -12.60 7.24
N TYR A 178 -2.98 -11.89 6.48
CA TYR A 178 -2.61 -11.40 5.16
C TYR A 178 -1.48 -10.37 5.23
N ILE A 179 -1.52 -9.45 6.19
CA ILE A 179 -0.45 -8.48 6.46
C ILE A 179 0.87 -9.20 6.80
N ASP A 180 0.82 -10.26 7.61
CA ASP A 180 2.01 -11.04 7.98
C ASP A 180 2.60 -11.82 6.81
N THR A 181 1.81 -12.09 5.76
CA THR A 181 2.27 -12.78 4.54
C THR A 181 2.72 -11.80 3.47
N TRP A 182 1.89 -10.80 3.13
CA TRP A 182 2.06 -9.96 1.94
C TRP A 182 2.66 -8.59 2.21
N SER A 183 2.74 -8.17 3.48
CA SER A 183 3.31 -6.88 3.89
C SER A 183 4.49 -7.01 4.84
N VAL A 184 5.17 -8.17 4.82
CA VAL A 184 6.40 -8.37 5.59
C VAL A 184 7.44 -7.32 5.22
N GLY A 185 7.88 -6.57 6.23
CA GLY A 185 8.88 -5.51 6.06
C GLY A 185 8.38 -4.21 5.45
N ASN A 186 7.07 -4.08 5.14
CA ASN A 186 6.49 -2.87 4.54
C ASN A 186 5.83 -1.95 5.58
N ALA A 187 5.75 -0.66 5.25
CA ALA A 187 4.86 0.28 5.90
C ALA A 187 3.41 -0.05 5.52
N VAL A 188 2.48 0.03 6.49
CA VAL A 188 1.10 -0.44 6.33
C VAL A 188 0.12 0.59 6.86
N LEU A 189 -0.99 0.79 6.11
CA LEU A 189 -2.20 1.47 6.52
C LEU A 189 -3.38 0.51 6.39
N VAL A 190 -4.18 0.35 7.46
CA VAL A 190 -5.47 -0.37 7.45
C VAL A 190 -6.55 0.61 7.87
N PHE A 191 -7.51 0.93 7.00
CA PHE A 191 -8.60 1.83 7.37
C PHE A 191 -9.88 1.55 6.61
N GLY A 192 -10.99 1.62 7.32
CA GLY A 192 -12.32 1.33 6.82
C GLY A 192 -13.29 0.98 7.93
N ASP A 193 -14.41 0.38 7.54
CA ASP A 193 -15.47 -0.06 8.45
C ASP A 193 -15.12 -1.43 9.05
N THR A 194 -14.68 -1.40 10.31
CA THR A 194 -14.33 -2.61 11.05
C THR A 194 -15.51 -3.23 11.78
N ASN A 195 -16.67 -2.57 11.77
CA ASN A 195 -17.84 -2.97 12.58
C ASN A 195 -17.52 -3.29 14.06
N SER A 196 -16.31 -2.95 14.51
CA SER A 196 -15.73 -3.32 15.81
C SER A 196 -15.53 -2.11 16.72
N ARG A 197 -15.65 -2.33 18.01
CA ARG A 197 -15.40 -1.35 19.07
C ARG A 197 -14.50 -1.92 20.14
N TYR A 198 -13.62 -1.11 20.70
CA TYR A 198 -12.82 -1.47 21.87
C TYR A 198 -13.68 -1.74 23.11
N THR A 199 -14.81 -1.03 23.22
CA THR A 199 -15.74 -1.15 24.35
C THR A 199 -16.63 -2.39 24.29
N ARG A 200 -16.68 -3.10 23.17
CA ARG A 200 -17.28 -4.42 23.05
C ARG A 200 -16.24 -5.50 23.35
N THR A 201 -16.31 -6.11 24.51
CA THR A 201 -15.31 -7.06 25.00
C THR A 201 -15.15 -8.32 24.16
N SER A 202 -16.12 -8.63 23.30
CA SER A 202 -16.09 -9.74 22.34
C SER A 202 -15.42 -9.39 21.01
N ASP A 203 -15.23 -8.11 20.69
CA ASP A 203 -14.58 -7.66 19.47
C ASP A 203 -13.04 -7.74 19.61
N GLN A 204 -12.37 -8.33 18.63
CA GLN A 204 -10.92 -8.54 18.66
C GLN A 204 -10.15 -7.49 17.85
N ILE A 205 -10.62 -6.24 17.84
CA ILE A 205 -10.02 -5.15 17.06
C ILE A 205 -8.56 -4.86 17.45
N GLY A 206 -8.12 -5.25 18.63
CA GLY A 206 -6.74 -5.15 19.09
C GLY A 206 -5.74 -6.05 18.34
N VAL A 207 -6.21 -6.94 17.45
CA VAL A 207 -5.34 -7.87 16.70
C VAL A 207 -4.29 -7.14 15.86
N PHE A 208 -4.63 -6.02 15.22
CA PHE A 208 -3.68 -5.24 14.43
C PHE A 208 -2.53 -4.67 15.27
N ALA A 209 -2.78 -4.34 16.53
CA ALA A 209 -1.72 -3.92 17.44
C ALA A 209 -0.90 -5.11 17.95
N SER A 210 -1.55 -6.18 18.39
CA SER A 210 -0.88 -7.32 19.04
C SER A 210 -0.13 -8.22 18.05
N GLN A 211 -0.67 -8.46 16.86
CA GLN A 211 -0.09 -9.34 15.85
C GLN A 211 0.82 -8.57 14.87
N ASN A 212 0.35 -7.43 14.35
CA ASN A 212 1.05 -6.72 13.28
C ASN A 212 1.86 -5.51 13.76
N GLY A 213 1.88 -5.20 15.08
CA GLY A 213 2.62 -4.07 15.64
C GLY A 213 2.12 -2.69 15.17
N MET A 214 0.84 -2.58 14.81
CA MET A 214 0.25 -1.34 14.33
C MET A 214 -0.27 -0.47 15.48
N ARG A 215 -0.38 0.83 15.25
CA ARG A 215 -1.00 1.80 16.15
C ARG A 215 -2.36 2.19 15.60
N ASP A 216 -3.37 2.31 16.46
CA ASP A 216 -4.65 2.93 16.13
C ASP A 216 -4.51 4.45 16.23
N VAL A 217 -4.84 5.15 15.15
CA VAL A 217 -4.71 6.62 15.06
C VAL A 217 -5.60 7.32 16.08
N TRP A 218 -6.85 6.87 16.22
CA TRP A 218 -7.81 7.45 17.19
C TRP A 218 -7.35 7.25 18.63
N LEU A 219 -6.92 6.03 19.00
CA LEU A 219 -6.39 5.79 20.34
C LEU A 219 -5.18 6.66 20.64
N GLN A 220 -4.26 6.78 19.66
CA GLN A 220 -3.04 7.55 19.85
C GLN A 220 -3.31 9.04 20.04
N LEU A 221 -4.12 9.65 19.18
CA LEU A 221 -4.28 11.10 19.10
C LEU A 221 -5.41 11.64 19.98
N GLU A 222 -6.52 10.89 20.12
CA GLU A 222 -7.70 11.35 20.85
C GLU A 222 -7.83 10.72 22.25
N ARG A 223 -7.13 9.60 22.49
CA ARG A 223 -7.23 8.83 23.73
C ARG A 223 -5.92 8.68 24.49
N ALA A 224 -4.85 9.37 24.04
CA ALA A 224 -3.49 9.27 24.61
C ALA A 224 -2.98 7.80 24.74
N GLY A 225 -3.35 6.94 23.79
CA GLY A 225 -3.02 5.51 23.76
C GLY A 225 -3.85 4.63 24.71
N VAL A 226 -4.86 5.19 25.40
CA VAL A 226 -5.66 4.45 26.39
C VAL A 226 -6.90 3.85 25.72
N VAL A 227 -7.03 2.54 25.80
CA VAL A 227 -8.23 1.81 25.34
C VAL A 227 -9.40 2.15 26.24
N PRO A 228 -10.55 2.61 25.70
CA PRO A 228 -11.72 2.94 26.51
C PRO A 228 -12.37 1.69 27.09
N THR A 229 -12.85 1.81 28.33
CA THR A 229 -13.60 0.77 29.03
C THR A 229 -15.09 1.09 29.15
N VAL A 230 -15.46 2.34 28.81
CA VAL A 230 -16.85 2.82 28.85
C VAL A 230 -17.23 3.28 27.44
N GLU A 231 -18.34 2.75 26.95
CA GLU A 231 -18.86 3.11 25.63
C GLU A 231 -19.34 4.55 25.61
N THR A 232 -18.87 5.30 24.64
CA THR A 232 -19.32 6.65 24.31
C THR A 232 -19.53 6.71 22.80
N LEU A 233 -20.79 6.54 22.37
CA LEU A 233 -21.14 6.53 20.95
C LEU A 233 -21.13 7.94 20.37
N CYS A 234 -20.67 8.04 19.13
CA CYS A 234 -20.75 9.28 18.37
C CYS A 234 -22.17 9.56 17.88
N ALA A 235 -22.61 10.80 17.97
CA ALA A 235 -23.71 11.28 17.12
C ALA A 235 -23.27 11.33 15.65
N ASN A 236 -24.22 11.39 14.73
CA ASN A 236 -23.93 11.67 13.31
C ASN A 236 -24.77 12.88 12.84
N PRO A 237 -24.19 14.02 12.51
CA PRO A 237 -22.73 14.33 12.53
C PRO A 237 -22.15 14.36 13.96
N SER A 238 -20.91 13.87 14.10
CA SER A 238 -20.19 13.98 15.37
C SER A 238 -19.70 15.41 15.60
N THR A 239 -19.77 15.85 16.87
CA THR A 239 -19.26 17.15 17.31
C THR A 239 -17.99 17.02 18.16
N THR A 240 -17.49 15.82 18.35
CA THR A 240 -16.30 15.52 19.15
C THR A 240 -15.57 14.31 18.57
N ASN A 241 -14.24 14.27 18.71
CA ASN A 241 -13.43 13.11 18.36
C ASN A 241 -13.27 12.11 19.52
N TYR A 242 -13.77 12.43 20.70
CA TYR A 242 -13.58 11.59 21.89
C TYR A 242 -14.48 10.35 21.91
N CYS A 243 -15.59 10.36 21.19
CA CYS A 243 -16.52 9.23 21.07
C CYS A 243 -15.97 8.13 20.14
N GLU A 244 -16.50 6.92 20.25
CA GLU A 244 -16.06 5.77 19.46
C GLU A 244 -17.02 5.43 18.31
N THR A 245 -16.48 5.26 17.11
CA THR A 245 -17.17 4.68 15.94
C THR A 245 -16.62 3.27 15.65
N VAL A 246 -17.23 2.58 14.67
CA VAL A 246 -16.73 1.30 14.14
C VAL A 246 -15.71 1.50 13.01
N ASP A 247 -15.67 2.69 12.45
CA ASP A 247 -14.67 3.08 11.43
C ASP A 247 -13.34 3.36 12.13
N LYS A 248 -12.27 2.72 11.67
CA LYS A 248 -10.96 2.74 12.32
C LYS A 248 -9.84 2.97 11.29
N ALA A 249 -8.71 3.49 11.79
CA ALA A 249 -7.48 3.63 11.03
C ALA A 249 -6.27 3.16 11.85
N PHE A 250 -5.52 2.22 11.30
CA PHE A 250 -4.31 1.67 11.89
C PHE A 250 -3.12 1.90 10.97
N TYR A 251 -1.94 2.08 11.56
CA TYR A 251 -0.73 2.28 10.78
C TYR A 251 0.52 1.72 11.45
N ARG A 252 1.53 1.44 10.64
CA ARG A 252 2.92 1.24 11.05
C ARG A 252 3.86 1.70 9.93
N GLY A 253 5.00 2.28 10.29
CA GLY A 253 6.14 2.46 9.39
C GLY A 253 6.93 1.16 9.20
N ASN A 254 8.09 1.26 8.56
CA ASN A 254 9.04 0.16 8.41
C ASN A 254 10.49 0.64 8.56
N ALA A 255 11.46 -0.21 8.24
CA ALA A 255 12.87 0.12 8.32
C ALA A 255 13.35 1.16 7.26
N VAL A 256 12.55 1.41 6.23
CA VAL A 256 12.82 2.37 5.14
C VAL A 256 12.03 3.66 5.32
N VAL A 257 10.75 3.55 5.72
CA VAL A 257 9.81 4.66 5.83
C VAL A 257 9.33 4.78 7.26
N ASN A 258 9.70 5.87 7.93
CA ASN A 258 9.05 6.29 9.16
C ASN A 258 7.69 6.87 8.79
N LEU A 259 6.64 6.43 9.47
CA LEU A 259 5.27 6.93 9.28
C LEU A 259 4.72 7.32 10.65
N GLU A 260 4.20 8.55 10.79
CA GLU A 260 3.67 9.04 12.05
C GLU A 260 2.36 9.78 11.84
N ALA A 261 1.31 9.40 12.58
CA ALA A 261 0.03 10.08 12.54
C ALA A 261 0.09 11.41 13.31
N THR A 262 -0.40 12.48 12.70
CA THR A 262 -0.32 13.85 13.24
C THR A 262 -1.68 14.49 13.46
N TYR A 263 -2.74 13.96 12.88
CA TYR A 263 -4.09 14.49 12.97
C TYR A 263 -5.13 13.38 12.81
N PHE A 264 -6.24 13.49 13.52
CA PHE A 264 -7.44 12.67 13.38
C PHE A 264 -8.67 13.55 13.47
N ASN A 265 -9.72 13.25 12.70
CA ASN A 265 -11.02 13.91 12.84
C ASN A 265 -12.17 13.05 12.28
N TYR A 266 -13.36 13.20 12.87
CA TYR A 266 -14.62 12.78 12.24
C TYR A 266 -15.06 13.89 11.28
N GLU A 267 -15.15 13.58 9.98
CA GLU A 267 -15.41 14.54 8.92
C GLU A 267 -16.90 14.71 8.59
N SER A 268 -17.80 14.18 9.41
CA SER A 268 -19.26 14.17 9.15
C SER A 268 -19.82 15.55 8.81
N SER A 269 -19.34 16.60 9.47
CA SER A 269 -19.78 17.98 9.22
C SER A 269 -19.38 18.50 7.83
N LYS A 270 -18.41 17.89 7.16
CA LYS A 270 -18.01 18.21 5.79
C LYS A 270 -18.82 17.46 4.75
N PHE A 271 -19.42 16.33 5.14
CA PHE A 271 -20.19 15.43 4.25
C PHE A 271 -21.67 15.54 4.53
N LEU A 272 -22.24 16.74 4.32
CA LEU A 272 -23.65 17.01 4.47
C LEU A 272 -24.29 17.41 3.13
N GLN A 273 -25.56 17.12 3.00
CA GLN A 273 -26.42 17.67 1.94
C GLN A 273 -26.54 19.19 2.09
N SER A 274 -26.99 19.88 1.05
CA SER A 274 -27.17 21.35 1.06
C SER A 274 -28.19 21.84 2.12
N ASN A 275 -29.10 20.96 2.55
CA ASN A 275 -30.08 21.24 3.60
C ASN A 275 -29.58 20.90 5.02
N GLY A 276 -28.34 20.43 5.15
CA GLY A 276 -27.71 20.02 6.43
C GLY A 276 -27.97 18.57 6.84
N SER A 277 -28.69 17.77 6.03
CA SER A 277 -28.89 16.34 6.30
C SER A 277 -27.60 15.56 6.03
N ILE A 278 -27.46 14.38 6.69
CA ILE A 278 -26.32 13.49 6.48
C ILE A 278 -26.32 12.88 5.07
N LEU A 279 -25.11 12.55 4.57
CA LEU A 279 -24.91 11.83 3.29
C LEU A 279 -24.66 10.35 3.50
N THR A 280 -24.36 9.93 4.71
CA THR A 280 -24.14 8.54 5.14
C THR A 280 -24.52 8.38 6.60
N ASP A 281 -24.91 7.17 6.99
CA ASP A 281 -25.17 6.79 8.38
C ASP A 281 -23.90 6.60 9.22
N HIS A 282 -22.73 6.66 8.60
CA HIS A 282 -21.42 6.63 9.26
C HIS A 282 -20.82 8.03 9.47
N ASN A 283 -19.89 8.14 10.43
CA ASN A 283 -19.02 9.30 10.56
C ASN A 283 -17.73 9.03 9.77
N PRO A 284 -17.51 9.67 8.58
CA PRO A 284 -16.26 9.49 7.87
C PRO A 284 -15.06 9.88 8.73
N ILE A 285 -14.00 9.10 8.71
CA ILE A 285 -12.78 9.38 9.47
C ILE A 285 -11.65 9.83 8.56
N THR A 286 -10.89 10.83 9.00
CA THR A 286 -9.66 11.26 8.35
C THR A 286 -8.49 11.15 9.31
N ALA A 287 -7.31 10.88 8.74
CA ALA A 287 -6.04 11.02 9.44
C ALA A 287 -4.99 11.64 8.52
N ASN A 288 -4.11 12.45 9.11
CA ASN A 288 -2.93 12.96 8.43
C ASN A 288 -1.70 12.27 8.99
N PHE A 289 -0.77 11.98 8.10
CA PHE A 289 0.51 11.38 8.43
C PHE A 289 1.65 12.22 7.87
N THR A 290 2.77 12.22 8.57
CA THR A 290 4.06 12.58 7.99
C THR A 290 4.82 11.30 7.69
N TRP A 291 5.54 11.28 6.57
CA TRP A 291 6.47 10.21 6.27
C TRP A 291 7.88 10.76 6.05
N SER A 292 8.89 9.98 6.39
CA SER A 292 10.29 10.31 6.11
C SER A 292 11.10 9.05 5.86
N LEU A 293 12.10 9.17 4.98
CA LEU A 293 13.03 8.09 4.72
C LEU A 293 13.97 7.88 5.91
N SER A 294 14.24 6.60 6.21
CA SER A 294 15.23 6.19 7.19
C SER A 294 16.65 6.64 6.78
N SER A 295 17.50 6.91 7.76
CA SER A 295 18.92 7.16 7.56
C SER A 295 19.77 5.89 7.43
N THR A 296 19.20 4.73 7.74
CA THR A 296 19.93 3.44 7.81
C THR A 296 19.62 2.50 6.65
N LEU A 297 18.38 2.48 6.17
CA LEU A 297 17.98 1.68 5.02
C LEU A 297 17.12 2.52 4.07
N ARG A 298 17.23 2.22 2.78
CA ARG A 298 16.37 2.71 1.70
C ARG A 298 16.08 1.57 0.74
N GLN A 299 15.16 1.79 -0.18
CA GLN A 299 14.89 0.83 -1.25
C GLN A 299 14.79 1.54 -2.61
N SER A 300 14.93 0.75 -3.68
CA SER A 300 14.65 1.19 -5.05
C SER A 300 13.16 1.07 -5.36
N ASP A 301 12.77 1.60 -6.51
CA ASP A 301 11.52 1.18 -7.16
C ASP A 301 11.59 -0.28 -7.60
N PHE A 302 10.40 -0.89 -7.81
CA PHE A 302 10.25 -2.27 -8.27
C PHE A 302 10.32 -2.36 -9.80
N SER A 303 10.88 -3.50 -10.27
CA SER A 303 10.81 -3.93 -11.67
C SER A 303 10.25 -5.35 -11.76
N GLY A 304 9.46 -5.64 -12.80
CA GLY A 304 8.81 -6.94 -13.01
C GLY A 304 7.31 -6.94 -12.71
N GLY A 305 6.69 -8.12 -12.54
CA GLY A 305 5.25 -8.33 -12.44
C GLY A 305 4.78 -8.81 -11.05
N PRO A 306 3.45 -8.78 -10.79
CA PRO A 306 2.87 -9.07 -9.47
C PRO A 306 2.60 -10.59 -9.25
N HIS A 307 3.44 -11.46 -9.79
CA HIS A 307 3.28 -12.92 -9.65
C HIS A 307 4.22 -13.45 -8.58
N GLY A 308 4.05 -14.71 -8.19
CA GLY A 308 4.84 -15.36 -7.15
C GLY A 308 4.51 -14.89 -5.72
N ASP A 309 5.30 -15.37 -4.76
CA ASP A 309 5.14 -15.09 -3.34
C ASP A 309 5.97 -13.87 -2.92
N TRP A 310 5.49 -13.13 -1.94
CA TRP A 310 6.20 -11.96 -1.41
C TRP A 310 7.37 -12.36 -0.52
N PHE A 311 8.50 -11.70 -0.72
CA PHE A 311 9.66 -11.78 0.17
C PHE A 311 10.25 -10.39 0.47
N SER A 312 10.94 -10.27 1.61
CA SER A 312 11.63 -9.04 2.00
C SER A 312 12.80 -9.32 2.94
N ASP A 313 13.99 -8.80 2.61
CA ASP A 313 15.17 -8.86 3.47
C ASP A 313 15.19 -7.73 4.50
N LEU A 314 14.26 -6.76 4.41
CA LEU A 314 14.21 -5.58 5.29
C LEU A 314 14.17 -5.92 6.77
N PRO A 315 13.36 -6.88 7.27
CA PRO A 315 13.35 -7.21 8.71
C PRO A 315 14.70 -7.71 9.23
N ALA A 316 15.39 -8.54 8.44
CA ALA A 316 16.70 -9.05 8.81
C ALA A 316 17.78 -7.95 8.73
N LEU A 317 17.75 -7.11 7.70
CA LEU A 317 18.67 -5.99 7.51
C LEU A 317 18.51 -4.90 8.56
N ALA A 318 17.28 -4.64 9.04
CA ALA A 318 16.99 -3.65 10.07
C ALA A 318 17.75 -3.92 11.40
N SER A 319 18.05 -5.19 11.67
CA SER A 319 18.80 -5.59 12.88
C SER A 319 20.32 -5.49 12.74
N LYS A 320 20.82 -5.18 11.52
CA LYS A 320 22.27 -5.19 11.23
C LYS A 320 22.90 -3.80 11.33
N SER A 321 24.06 -3.75 11.98
CA SER A 321 24.90 -2.57 11.97
C SER A 321 25.81 -2.61 10.73
N LYS A 322 25.62 -1.68 9.78
CA LYS A 322 26.43 -1.54 8.56
C LYS A 322 26.51 -2.82 7.71
N PRO A 323 25.39 -3.34 7.21
CA PRO A 323 25.40 -4.49 6.31
C PRO A 323 26.22 -4.16 5.05
N LYS A 324 27.04 -5.11 4.59
CA LYS A 324 27.89 -4.95 3.40
C LYS A 324 27.85 -6.22 2.56
N ALA A 325 27.59 -6.08 1.26
CA ALA A 325 27.67 -7.19 0.33
C ALA A 325 29.13 -7.66 0.17
N SER A 326 29.35 -8.98 0.16
CA SER A 326 30.65 -9.62 -0.05
C SER A 326 30.67 -10.57 -1.22
N VAL A 327 29.55 -11.28 -1.51
CA VAL A 327 29.45 -12.15 -2.68
C VAL A 327 28.06 -11.93 -3.32
N LEU A 328 28.06 -11.79 -4.65
CA LEU A 328 26.85 -11.73 -5.46
C LEU A 328 26.75 -13.01 -6.29
N THR A 329 25.59 -13.67 -6.28
CA THR A 329 25.35 -14.86 -7.11
C THR A 329 24.00 -14.72 -7.77
N PHE A 330 23.97 -14.77 -9.10
CA PHE A 330 22.74 -14.74 -9.88
C PHE A 330 22.64 -16.00 -10.73
N ARG A 331 21.45 -16.53 -10.90
CA ARG A 331 21.19 -17.67 -11.78
C ARG A 331 20.21 -17.25 -12.87
N GLY A 332 20.46 -17.74 -14.07
CA GLY A 332 19.56 -17.48 -15.19
C GLY A 332 20.02 -18.17 -16.47
N ALA A 333 19.09 -18.34 -17.39
CA ALA A 333 19.30 -18.74 -18.77
C ALA A 333 18.54 -17.78 -19.70
N ASP A 334 17.32 -18.13 -20.12
CA ASP A 334 16.46 -17.22 -20.87
C ASP A 334 15.85 -16.13 -19.96
N ARG A 335 15.71 -16.42 -18.65
CA ARG A 335 15.13 -15.54 -17.64
C ARG A 335 16.00 -15.51 -16.40
N LEU A 336 15.66 -14.64 -15.46
CA LEU A 336 16.29 -14.56 -14.16
C LEU A 336 15.64 -15.57 -13.21
N ASP A 337 16.35 -16.67 -12.94
CA ASP A 337 15.84 -17.76 -12.09
C ASP A 337 16.03 -17.45 -10.60
N SER A 338 17.19 -16.90 -10.18
CA SER A 338 17.38 -16.49 -8.80
C SER A 338 18.42 -15.39 -8.61
N VAL A 339 18.34 -14.74 -7.45
CA VAL A 339 19.30 -13.76 -6.94
C VAL A 339 19.76 -14.16 -5.54
N ALA A 340 21.04 -14.01 -5.26
CA ALA A 340 21.60 -14.18 -3.92
C ALA A 340 22.66 -13.13 -3.63
N VAL A 341 22.68 -12.68 -2.36
CA VAL A 341 23.76 -11.85 -1.81
C VAL A 341 24.22 -12.43 -0.48
N THR A 342 25.54 -12.61 -0.34
CA THR A 342 26.17 -12.92 0.95
C THR A 342 26.72 -11.63 1.53
N LEU A 343 26.40 -11.33 2.77
CA LEU A 343 26.95 -10.19 3.50
C LEU A 343 28.32 -10.53 4.12
N ALA A 344 29.07 -9.52 4.49
CA ALA A 344 30.40 -9.68 5.10
C ALA A 344 30.37 -10.41 6.46
N ASP A 345 29.23 -10.41 7.15
CA ASP A 345 29.02 -11.16 8.39
C ASP A 345 28.60 -12.64 8.17
N GLY A 346 28.56 -13.10 6.92
CA GLY A 346 28.18 -14.44 6.54
C GLY A 346 26.67 -14.66 6.33
N THR A 347 25.84 -13.67 6.55
CA THR A 347 24.40 -13.76 6.26
C THR A 347 24.18 -13.93 4.76
N VAL A 348 23.30 -14.83 4.38
CA VAL A 348 22.95 -15.08 2.97
C VAL A 348 21.46 -14.82 2.76
N PHE A 349 21.13 -13.99 1.77
CA PHE A 349 19.78 -13.82 1.25
C PHE A 349 19.72 -14.48 -0.13
N THR A 350 18.73 -15.36 -0.33
CA THR A 350 18.55 -16.09 -1.61
C THR A 350 17.07 -16.15 -1.94
N HIS A 351 16.72 -15.77 -3.16
CA HIS A 351 15.34 -15.72 -3.66
C HIS A 351 15.27 -16.30 -5.07
N GLY A 352 14.11 -16.92 -5.41
CA GLY A 352 13.85 -17.58 -6.67
C GLY A 352 14.22 -19.07 -6.68
N GLY A 353 14.22 -19.64 -7.87
CA GLY A 353 14.40 -21.08 -8.10
C GLY A 353 15.84 -21.51 -8.32
N THR A 354 16.01 -22.77 -8.74
CA THR A 354 17.32 -23.42 -8.95
C THR A 354 17.72 -23.55 -10.42
N GLY A 355 16.93 -22.98 -11.35
CA GLY A 355 17.15 -23.03 -12.78
C GLY A 355 18.41 -22.32 -13.23
N GLY A 356 18.67 -22.37 -14.54
CA GLY A 356 19.75 -21.66 -15.21
C GLY A 356 21.17 -21.94 -14.71
N THR A 357 22.12 -21.13 -15.17
CA THR A 357 23.53 -21.21 -14.78
C THR A 357 23.84 -20.12 -13.76
N ALA A 358 24.61 -20.46 -12.74
CA ALA A 358 25.06 -19.50 -11.74
C ALA A 358 26.26 -18.68 -12.24
N ALA A 359 26.19 -17.35 -12.04
CA ALA A 359 27.31 -16.43 -12.19
C ALA A 359 27.60 -15.78 -10.81
N THR A 360 28.84 -15.79 -10.39
CA THR A 360 29.24 -15.33 -9.04
C THR A 360 30.35 -14.28 -9.13
N LEU A 361 30.26 -13.27 -8.27
CA LEU A 361 31.28 -12.23 -8.10
C LEU A 361 31.56 -12.03 -6.62
N THR A 362 32.80 -12.29 -6.20
CA THR A 362 33.30 -11.93 -4.87
C THR A 362 33.85 -10.49 -4.87
N LEU A 363 33.37 -9.66 -3.97
CA LEU A 363 33.77 -8.27 -3.81
C LEU A 363 35.01 -8.17 -2.92
N ALA A 364 35.93 -7.28 -3.26
CA ALA A 364 37.05 -6.92 -2.37
C ALA A 364 36.54 -6.20 -1.12
N ALA A 365 37.38 -6.15 -0.07
CA ALA A 365 37.01 -5.54 1.21
C ALA A 365 36.54 -4.06 1.10
N THR A 366 37.13 -3.31 0.15
CA THR A 366 36.81 -1.89 -0.12
C THR A 366 35.87 -1.70 -1.33
N GLU A 367 35.35 -2.78 -1.90
CA GLU A 367 34.45 -2.74 -3.04
C GLU A 367 33.01 -2.87 -2.62
N TYR A 368 32.13 -2.11 -3.25
CA TYR A 368 30.70 -2.03 -2.93
C TYR A 368 29.84 -2.34 -4.17
N TRP A 369 28.70 -2.97 -3.98
CA TRP A 369 27.69 -3.12 -5.01
C TRP A 369 26.89 -1.83 -5.14
N THR A 370 27.05 -1.08 -6.23
CA THR A 370 26.52 0.28 -6.36
C THR A 370 25.35 0.43 -7.31
N ALA A 371 25.22 -0.48 -8.27
CA ALA A 371 24.08 -0.43 -9.21
C ALA A 371 23.66 -1.81 -9.69
N ALA A 372 22.40 -1.93 -10.08
CA ALA A 372 21.84 -3.12 -10.69
C ALA A 372 20.91 -2.73 -11.85
N LYS A 373 21.17 -3.28 -13.05
CA LYS A 373 20.25 -3.22 -14.18
C LYS A 373 19.34 -4.43 -14.13
N LEU A 374 18.03 -4.21 -14.17
CA LEU A 374 16.99 -5.22 -14.35
C LEU A 374 16.33 -5.04 -15.71
N CYS A 375 16.04 -6.16 -16.40
CA CYS A 375 15.18 -6.15 -17.57
C CYS A 375 14.02 -7.14 -17.36
N TRP A 376 12.83 -6.77 -17.81
CA TRP A 376 11.61 -7.58 -17.65
C TRP A 376 10.92 -7.79 -18.99
N GLY A 377 10.02 -8.76 -19.04
CA GLY A 377 9.26 -9.12 -20.20
C GLY A 377 8.09 -10.04 -19.83
N LYS A 378 7.40 -10.56 -20.84
CA LYS A 378 6.27 -11.48 -20.65
C LYS A 378 6.66 -12.92 -20.99
N LYS A 379 6.29 -13.86 -20.10
CA LYS A 379 6.22 -15.29 -20.33
C LYS A 379 4.81 -15.75 -20.06
N SER A 380 4.17 -16.41 -21.03
CA SER A 380 2.79 -16.89 -20.89
C SER A 380 1.81 -15.79 -20.43
N ASN A 381 2.00 -14.56 -20.94
CA ASN A 381 1.22 -13.38 -20.60
C ASN A 381 1.48 -12.77 -19.21
N GLU A 382 2.35 -13.37 -18.41
CA GLU A 382 2.77 -12.89 -17.09
C GLU A 382 4.09 -12.14 -17.18
N THR A 383 4.19 -10.97 -16.54
CA THR A 383 5.42 -10.17 -16.51
C THR A 383 6.38 -10.74 -15.46
N ARG A 384 7.65 -10.93 -15.85
CA ARG A 384 8.72 -11.47 -15.00
C ARG A 384 10.03 -10.75 -15.26
N ASN A 385 11.01 -10.86 -14.35
CA ASN A 385 12.36 -10.42 -14.62
C ASN A 385 13.10 -11.45 -15.49
N PHE A 386 13.77 -10.94 -16.52
CA PHE A 386 14.52 -11.74 -17.50
C PHE A 386 16.02 -11.64 -17.33
N TYR A 387 16.50 -10.51 -16.79
CA TYR A 387 17.91 -10.23 -16.70
C TYR A 387 18.25 -9.37 -15.49
N ILE A 388 19.41 -9.66 -14.88
CA ILE A 388 20.07 -8.81 -13.91
C ILE A 388 21.54 -8.60 -14.28
N GLN A 389 22.06 -7.38 -14.07
CA GLN A 389 23.49 -7.10 -14.09
C GLN A 389 23.85 -6.20 -12.92
N ALA A 390 24.66 -6.70 -11.98
CA ALA A 390 25.25 -5.88 -10.94
C ALA A 390 26.47 -5.13 -11.47
N THR A 391 26.70 -3.91 -10.95
CA THR A 391 27.90 -3.12 -11.17
C THR A 391 28.46 -2.69 -9.83
N THR A 392 29.77 -2.86 -9.63
CA THR A 392 30.46 -2.50 -8.38
C THR A 392 31.10 -1.11 -8.47
N SER A 393 31.56 -0.60 -7.32
CA SER A 393 32.27 0.69 -7.20
C SER A 393 33.58 0.74 -7.98
N THR A 394 34.14 -0.41 -8.36
CA THR A 394 35.36 -0.54 -9.18
C THR A 394 35.05 -0.80 -10.66
N GLY A 395 33.75 -0.81 -11.06
CA GLY A 395 33.31 -1.05 -12.43
C GLY A 395 33.25 -2.52 -12.84
N ARG A 396 33.51 -3.48 -11.92
CA ARG A 396 33.32 -4.92 -12.21
C ARG A 396 31.82 -5.24 -12.28
N THR A 397 31.46 -6.22 -13.09
CA THR A 397 30.09 -6.65 -13.29
C THR A 397 29.92 -8.16 -13.16
N VAL A 398 28.72 -8.58 -12.78
CA VAL A 398 28.21 -9.94 -12.88
C VAL A 398 26.76 -9.90 -13.37
N ALA A 399 26.39 -10.84 -14.23
CA ALA A 399 25.07 -10.85 -14.84
C ALA A 399 24.53 -12.28 -15.01
N ALA A 400 23.19 -12.41 -15.07
CA ALA A 400 22.50 -13.64 -15.43
C ALA A 400 21.18 -13.34 -16.15
N GLY A 401 20.72 -14.32 -16.96
CA GLY A 401 19.51 -14.21 -17.77
C GLY A 401 19.77 -13.53 -19.12
N THR A 402 18.70 -13.23 -19.84
CA THR A 402 18.74 -12.63 -21.19
C THR A 402 18.06 -11.26 -21.19
N ALA A 403 18.79 -10.22 -21.60
CA ALA A 403 18.27 -8.84 -21.60
C ALA A 403 17.12 -8.68 -22.61
N THR A 404 16.11 -7.93 -22.23
CA THR A 404 14.96 -7.52 -23.07
C THR A 404 15.07 -6.04 -23.43
N SER A 405 14.08 -5.51 -24.15
CA SER A 405 13.97 -4.08 -24.46
C SER A 405 13.59 -3.22 -23.23
N ASP A 406 12.83 -3.78 -22.31
CA ASP A 406 12.29 -3.07 -21.15
C ASP A 406 13.22 -3.26 -19.95
N CYS A 407 14.00 -2.23 -19.66
CA CYS A 407 15.01 -2.28 -18.60
C CYS A 407 15.02 -0.99 -17.78
N ALA A 408 15.41 -1.11 -16.51
CA ALA A 408 15.76 0.01 -15.64
C ALA A 408 17.08 -0.28 -14.93
N THR A 409 17.81 0.78 -14.58
CA THR A 409 18.99 0.70 -13.73
C THR A 409 18.70 1.37 -12.40
N HIS A 410 18.81 0.59 -11.33
CA HIS A 410 18.66 1.03 -9.95
C HIS A 410 20.06 1.31 -9.41
N THR A 411 20.32 2.57 -9.05
CA THR A 411 21.62 3.01 -8.53
C THR A 411 21.47 3.43 -7.08
N ALA A 412 22.31 2.86 -6.22
CA ALA A 412 22.36 3.27 -4.80
C ALA A 412 22.76 4.76 -4.72
N PRO A 413 22.15 5.55 -3.83
CA PRO A 413 22.55 6.94 -3.62
C PRO A 413 24.05 7.07 -3.31
N SER A 414 24.62 8.24 -3.56
CA SER A 414 26.06 8.48 -3.25
C SER A 414 26.35 8.19 -1.79
N GLY A 415 27.40 7.41 -1.50
CA GLY A 415 27.75 6.93 -0.16
C GLY A 415 26.91 5.74 0.32
N TRP A 416 26.08 5.14 -0.56
CA TRP A 416 25.26 3.96 -0.27
C TRP A 416 25.66 2.77 -1.14
N GLN A 417 25.22 1.57 -0.79
CA GLN A 417 25.45 0.32 -1.48
C GLN A 417 24.19 -0.55 -1.46
N ILE A 418 24.07 -1.51 -2.37
CA ILE A 418 23.01 -2.53 -2.38
C ILE A 418 23.43 -3.67 -1.44
N VAL A 419 22.50 -4.10 -0.55
CA VAL A 419 22.77 -5.11 0.48
C VAL A 419 21.70 -6.22 0.56
N GLY A 420 20.63 -6.13 -0.19
CA GLY A 420 19.54 -7.11 -0.14
C GLY A 420 18.42 -6.77 -1.13
N TYR A 421 17.34 -7.49 -0.98
CA TYR A 421 16.23 -7.48 -1.92
C TYR A 421 14.88 -7.44 -1.22
N LEU A 422 13.86 -7.07 -1.98
CA LEU A 422 12.46 -7.33 -1.70
C LEU A 422 11.72 -7.49 -3.03
N GLY A 423 10.68 -8.31 -3.04
CA GLY A 423 9.99 -8.60 -4.28
C GLY A 423 9.06 -9.78 -4.22
N ARG A 424 8.89 -10.40 -5.39
CA ARG A 424 8.09 -11.61 -5.55
C ARG A 424 8.87 -12.64 -6.35
N ASP A 425 8.80 -13.88 -5.93
CA ASP A 425 9.45 -15.02 -6.58
C ASP A 425 8.62 -16.29 -6.51
N GLY A 426 9.09 -17.28 -7.24
CA GLY A 426 8.64 -18.66 -7.24
C GLY A 426 9.75 -19.51 -7.86
N ASP A 427 9.48 -20.16 -8.98
CA ASP A 427 10.52 -20.83 -9.77
C ASP A 427 11.49 -19.85 -10.46
N GLU A 428 11.10 -18.58 -10.56
CA GLU A 428 11.82 -17.47 -11.20
C GLU A 428 11.62 -16.18 -10.38
N ILE A 429 12.35 -15.12 -10.69
CA ILE A 429 12.14 -13.79 -10.08
C ILE A 429 11.05 -13.04 -10.86
N ASP A 430 9.89 -12.88 -10.24
CA ASP A 430 8.76 -12.19 -10.85
C ASP A 430 8.88 -10.67 -10.72
N ARG A 431 9.18 -10.17 -9.52
CA ARG A 431 9.36 -8.74 -9.20
C ARG A 431 10.55 -8.55 -8.27
N LEU A 432 11.30 -7.47 -8.48
CA LEU A 432 12.49 -7.21 -7.66
C LEU A 432 12.67 -5.72 -7.42
N ALA A 433 13.04 -5.38 -6.18
CA ALA A 433 13.62 -4.11 -5.78
C ALA A 433 14.85 -4.38 -4.89
N PHE A 434 15.69 -3.38 -4.73
CA PHE A 434 16.94 -3.47 -3.98
C PHE A 434 16.86 -2.71 -2.67
N VAL A 435 17.48 -3.25 -1.63
CA VAL A 435 17.68 -2.56 -0.35
C VAL A 435 19.05 -1.90 -0.36
N TYR A 436 19.06 -0.62 0.00
CA TYR A 436 20.28 0.18 0.13
C TYR A 436 20.63 0.41 1.60
N ALA A 437 21.94 0.39 1.90
CA ALA A 437 22.49 0.80 3.20
C ALA A 437 23.70 1.73 2.99
N PRO A 438 24.07 2.60 3.96
CA PRO A 438 25.29 3.39 3.92
C PRO A 438 26.54 2.51 3.79
N GLN A 439 27.57 3.03 3.11
CA GLN A 439 28.88 2.39 2.95
C GLN A 439 29.72 2.42 4.23
#